data_515afed6f02eada7bb088d576bfac0b0
#
_entry.id   515afed6f02eada7bb088d576bfac0b0
#
_cell.length_a   1.000
_cell.length_b   1.000
_cell.length_c   1.000
_cell.angle_alpha   90.00
_cell.angle_beta   90.00
_cell.angle_gamma   90.00
#
_symmetry.space_group_name_H-M   'P 1'
#
loop_
_entity.id
_entity.type
_entity.pdbx_description
1 polymer ?
#
loop_
_entity_poly.entity_id
_entity_poly.type
_entity_poly.pdbx_seq_one_letter_code
_entity_poly.pdbx_strand_id
1 'polypeptide(L)'
;MNTRADAVGVTMENVVKKYGQTTALRDFGLVVESGEMVVLLGPSGCGKTTALRCLAGLESVNGGRILVGDRDITHVPVQKREMAMVFQSYSLFPHLNALDNVAFGLRNKKVGKSAARTQAQEALELVGLADQVGKYVHQMSGGQQQRVALARALAVKPQVLLLDEPLSALDAKVRVQLREEIRRIQLDLSLIHI
;
A
#
# COMPACT_ATOMS: atom_id res chain seq x y z
N MET A 1 4.93 27.10 4.48
CA MET A 1 5.42 26.22 5.56
C MET A 1 5.06 24.79 5.17
N ASN A 2 6.03 24.05 4.66
CA ASN A 2 5.86 22.64 4.26
C ASN A 2 5.83 21.80 5.54
N THR A 3 4.67 21.42 6.01
CA THR A 3 4.54 20.31 6.95
C THR A 3 4.89 19.04 6.19
N ARG A 4 6.19 18.67 6.17
CA ARG A 4 6.59 17.29 5.94
C ARG A 4 5.79 16.47 6.95
N ALA A 5 4.88 15.62 6.49
CA ALA A 5 4.36 14.56 7.34
C ALA A 5 5.61 13.88 7.92
N ASP A 6 5.65 13.75 9.26
CA ASP A 6 6.78 13.14 9.95
C ASP A 6 6.95 11.73 9.37
N ALA A 7 7.90 11.60 8.45
CA ALA A 7 8.21 10.32 7.85
C ALA A 7 8.79 9.45 8.97
N VAL A 8 8.21 8.27 9.18
CA VAL A 8 8.56 7.36 10.28
C VAL A 8 9.26 6.12 9.73
N GLY A 9 10.22 5.56 10.45
CA GLY A 9 10.84 4.29 10.10
C GLY A 9 9.92 3.10 10.39
N VAL A 10 10.19 1.95 9.79
CA VAL A 10 9.54 0.66 10.09
C VAL A 10 10.59 -0.33 10.55
N THR A 11 10.35 -1.00 11.67
CA THR A 11 11.23 -2.06 12.17
C THR A 11 10.41 -3.32 12.47
N MET A 12 10.85 -4.44 11.93
CA MET A 12 10.37 -5.78 12.30
C MET A 12 11.52 -6.51 13.00
N GLU A 13 11.30 -6.95 14.23
CA GLU A 13 12.32 -7.60 15.06
C GLU A 13 11.94 -9.04 15.36
N ASN A 14 12.74 -9.98 14.89
CA ASN A 14 12.63 -11.40 15.18
C ASN A 14 11.22 -11.95 14.94
N VAL A 15 10.55 -11.48 13.88
CA VAL A 15 9.16 -11.81 13.61
C VAL A 15 9.01 -13.26 13.20
N VAL A 16 8.13 -13.96 13.90
CA VAL A 16 7.77 -15.35 13.63
C VAL A 16 6.31 -15.42 13.20
N LYS A 17 6.05 -16.10 12.09
CA LYS A 17 4.68 -16.43 11.65
C LYS A 17 4.56 -17.89 11.30
N LYS A 18 3.55 -18.56 11.87
CA LYS A 18 3.24 -19.96 11.64
C LYS A 18 1.80 -20.13 11.14
N TYR A 19 1.61 -21.05 10.23
CA TYR A 19 0.31 -21.56 9.78
C TYR A 19 0.25 -23.05 10.08
N GLY A 20 -0.41 -23.41 11.18
CA GLY A 20 -0.36 -24.78 11.70
C GLY A 20 1.08 -25.22 11.98
N GLN A 21 1.55 -26.27 11.30
CA GLN A 21 2.92 -26.77 11.43
C GLN A 21 3.95 -26.07 10.51
N THR A 22 3.47 -25.24 9.57
CA THR A 22 4.37 -24.57 8.63
C THR A 22 4.81 -23.21 9.16
N THR A 23 6.12 -23.00 9.26
CA THR A 23 6.69 -21.69 9.63
C THR A 23 6.93 -20.88 8.36
N ALA A 24 6.16 -19.84 8.15
CA ALA A 24 6.25 -18.95 7.00
C ALA A 24 7.30 -17.82 7.20
N LEU A 25 7.42 -17.32 8.42
CA LEU A 25 8.51 -16.40 8.82
C LEU A 25 9.22 -16.98 10.02
N ARG A 26 10.55 -17.07 9.93
CA ARG A 26 11.41 -17.55 11.00
C ARG A 26 12.43 -16.46 11.32
N ASP A 27 12.25 -15.84 12.49
CA ASP A 27 13.19 -14.82 13.00
C ASP A 27 13.45 -13.70 11.98
N PHE A 28 12.36 -13.25 11.31
CA PHE A 28 12.45 -12.27 10.23
C PHE A 28 12.72 -10.88 10.80
N GLY A 29 13.81 -10.25 10.34
CA GLY A 29 14.20 -8.89 10.65
C GLY A 29 14.15 -8.00 9.42
N LEU A 30 13.65 -6.76 9.59
CA LEU A 30 13.64 -5.73 8.57
C LEU A 30 13.72 -4.37 9.25
N VAL A 31 14.60 -3.50 8.75
CA VAL A 31 14.64 -2.09 9.13
C VAL A 31 14.50 -1.27 7.85
N VAL A 32 13.59 -0.32 7.86
CA VAL A 32 13.34 0.63 6.76
C VAL A 32 13.38 2.02 7.34
N GLU A 33 14.32 2.81 6.87
CA GLU A 33 14.47 4.18 7.33
C GLU A 33 13.35 5.09 6.81
N SER A 34 13.17 6.22 7.48
CA SER A 34 12.20 7.23 7.07
C SER A 34 12.42 7.68 5.62
N GLY A 35 11.38 7.61 4.78
CA GLY A 35 11.43 8.01 3.37
C GLY A 35 12.19 7.02 2.48
N GLU A 36 12.56 5.84 2.98
CA GLU A 36 13.23 4.80 2.20
C GLU A 36 12.25 3.97 1.38
N MET A 37 12.75 3.43 0.27
CA MET A 37 12.06 2.41 -0.53
C MET A 37 12.85 1.10 -0.47
N VAL A 38 12.22 0.07 0.09
CA VAL A 38 12.79 -1.27 0.20
C VAL A 38 12.06 -2.23 -0.72
N VAL A 39 12.79 -3.15 -1.35
CA VAL A 39 12.23 -4.21 -2.20
C VAL A 39 12.60 -5.57 -1.62
N LEU A 40 11.60 -6.35 -1.26
CA LEU A 40 11.77 -7.74 -0.82
C LEU A 40 11.93 -8.65 -2.04
N LEU A 41 13.13 -9.22 -2.22
CA LEU A 41 13.44 -10.14 -3.30
C LEU A 41 13.53 -11.58 -2.77
N GLY A 42 13.08 -12.52 -3.58
CA GLY A 42 13.16 -13.95 -3.25
C GLY A 42 12.17 -14.80 -4.06
N PRO A 43 12.34 -16.12 -4.06
CA PRO A 43 11.47 -17.04 -4.80
C PRO A 43 10.02 -17.00 -4.28
N SER A 44 9.11 -17.57 -5.07
CA SER A 44 7.72 -17.75 -4.62
C SER A 44 7.68 -18.61 -3.34
N GLY A 45 6.83 -18.23 -2.39
CA GLY A 45 6.67 -18.96 -1.14
C GLY A 45 7.71 -18.63 -0.04
N CYS A 46 8.71 -17.77 -0.26
CA CYS A 46 9.72 -17.44 0.75
C CYS A 46 9.22 -16.47 1.86
N GLY A 47 7.93 -16.11 1.87
CA GLY A 47 7.33 -15.33 2.96
C GLY A 47 7.16 -13.84 2.71
N LYS A 48 7.48 -13.28 1.54
CA LYS A 48 7.35 -11.83 1.23
C LYS A 48 5.94 -11.30 1.52
N THR A 49 4.92 -11.88 0.88
CA THR A 49 3.51 -11.53 1.12
C THR A 49 3.11 -11.70 2.57
N THR A 50 3.62 -12.74 3.26
CA THR A 50 3.36 -12.96 4.68
C THR A 50 3.95 -11.83 5.53
N ALA A 51 5.18 -11.40 5.26
CA ALA A 51 5.82 -10.29 5.95
C ALA A 51 5.01 -8.98 5.76
N LEU A 52 4.62 -8.66 4.52
CA LEU A 52 3.78 -7.49 4.22
C LEU A 52 2.43 -7.55 4.94
N ARG A 53 1.76 -8.72 4.95
CA ARG A 53 0.48 -8.91 5.66
C ARG A 53 0.62 -8.80 7.18
N CYS A 54 1.70 -9.31 7.77
CA CYS A 54 2.00 -9.12 9.18
C CYS A 54 2.21 -7.64 9.50
N LEU A 55 2.98 -6.93 8.67
CA LEU A 55 3.22 -5.50 8.82
C LEU A 55 1.91 -4.69 8.65
N ALA A 56 1.06 -5.03 7.68
CA ALA A 56 -0.25 -4.40 7.50
C ALA A 56 -1.24 -4.72 8.64
N GLY A 57 -0.98 -5.73 9.48
CA GLY A 57 -1.92 -6.20 10.51
C GLY A 57 -3.06 -7.05 9.99
N LEU A 58 -2.94 -7.57 8.76
CA LEU A 58 -3.86 -8.53 8.16
C LEU A 58 -3.62 -9.96 8.68
N GLU A 59 -2.39 -10.21 9.16
CA GLU A 59 -1.98 -11.46 9.80
C GLU A 59 -1.35 -11.15 11.16
N SER A 60 -1.73 -11.92 12.17
CA SER A 60 -1.09 -11.84 13.48
C SER A 60 0.27 -12.54 13.46
N VAL A 61 1.23 -12.04 14.18
CA VAL A 61 2.52 -12.70 14.40
C VAL A 61 2.45 -13.69 15.57
N ASN A 62 3.31 -14.71 15.57
CA ASN A 62 3.44 -15.67 16.65
C ASN A 62 4.58 -15.30 17.62
N GLY A 63 5.44 -14.37 17.23
CA GLY A 63 6.55 -13.86 18.04
C GLY A 63 7.22 -12.68 17.34
N GLY A 64 8.11 -12.01 18.08
CA GLY A 64 8.77 -10.81 17.61
C GLY A 64 7.94 -9.53 17.79
N ARG A 65 8.45 -8.43 17.26
CA ARG A 65 7.80 -7.09 17.36
C ARG A 65 7.79 -6.37 16.02
N ILE A 66 6.81 -5.48 15.87
CA ILE A 66 6.68 -4.59 14.71
C ILE A 66 6.51 -3.16 15.23
N LEU A 67 7.42 -2.26 14.83
CA LEU A 67 7.40 -0.86 15.23
C LEU A 67 7.25 0.06 14.01
N VAL A 68 6.59 1.19 14.22
CA VAL A 68 6.54 2.32 13.29
C VAL A 68 6.97 3.57 14.05
N GLY A 69 8.14 4.10 13.71
CA GLY A 69 8.87 4.97 14.60
C GLY A 69 9.11 4.27 15.95
N ASP A 70 8.80 4.96 17.04
CA ASP A 70 8.93 4.39 18.40
C ASP A 70 7.67 3.63 18.86
N ARG A 71 6.64 3.56 18.02
CA ARG A 71 5.35 2.94 18.39
C ARG A 71 5.33 1.46 18.06
N ASP A 72 5.15 0.62 19.06
CA ASP A 72 4.86 -0.81 18.87
C ASP A 72 3.44 -0.99 18.32
N ILE A 73 3.34 -1.59 17.13
CA ILE A 73 2.09 -1.88 16.43
C ILE A 73 1.83 -3.38 16.30
N THR A 74 2.59 -4.21 16.96
CA THR A 74 2.52 -5.68 16.84
C THR A 74 1.09 -6.21 16.96
N HIS A 75 0.35 -5.72 17.96
CA HIS A 75 -1.03 -6.14 18.23
C HIS A 75 -2.07 -5.07 17.87
N VAL A 76 -1.68 -4.00 17.19
CA VAL A 76 -2.61 -2.97 16.74
C VAL A 76 -3.43 -3.50 15.57
N PRO A 77 -4.77 -3.46 15.62
CA PRO A 77 -5.62 -3.93 14.53
C PRO A 77 -5.44 -3.09 13.27
N VAL A 78 -5.63 -3.72 12.10
CA VAL A 78 -5.39 -3.14 10.77
C VAL A 78 -6.03 -1.76 10.58
N GLN A 79 -7.26 -1.54 11.09
CA GLN A 79 -8.00 -0.27 10.95
C GLN A 79 -7.34 0.91 11.70
N LYS A 80 -6.44 0.62 12.64
CA LYS A 80 -5.71 1.62 13.46
C LYS A 80 -4.25 1.78 13.04
N ARG A 81 -3.80 1.03 12.02
CA ARG A 81 -2.48 1.22 11.39
C ARG A 81 -2.61 2.26 10.28
N GLU A 82 -1.76 3.25 10.31
CA GLU A 82 -1.76 4.33 9.30
C GLU A 82 -1.00 3.90 8.03
N MET A 83 -1.39 2.74 7.50
CA MET A 83 -0.78 2.09 6.36
C MET A 83 -1.81 1.86 5.26
N ALA A 84 -1.34 1.79 4.03
CA ALA A 84 -2.13 1.31 2.91
C ALA A 84 -1.41 0.15 2.22
N MET A 85 -2.18 -0.78 1.65
CA MET A 85 -1.65 -1.92 0.91
C MET A 85 -2.30 -2.04 -0.45
N VAL A 86 -1.48 -2.20 -1.48
CA VAL A 86 -1.91 -2.58 -2.83
C VAL A 86 -1.66 -4.08 -2.98
N PHE A 87 -2.72 -4.83 -3.20
CA PHE A 87 -2.67 -6.28 -3.37
C PHE A 87 -2.33 -6.67 -4.82
N GLN A 88 -1.77 -7.84 -5.02
CA GLN A 88 -1.46 -8.42 -6.33
C GLN A 88 -2.68 -8.44 -7.28
N SER A 89 -3.88 -8.71 -6.78
CA SER A 89 -5.14 -8.71 -7.53
C SER A 89 -5.83 -7.35 -7.59
N TYR A 90 -5.15 -6.26 -7.18
CA TYR A 90 -5.65 -4.89 -7.06
C TYR A 90 -6.85 -4.71 -6.12
N SER A 91 -7.66 -5.74 -5.88
CA SER A 91 -8.82 -5.77 -4.97
C SER A 91 -9.75 -4.55 -5.14
N LEU A 92 -10.02 -4.17 -6.38
CA LEU A 92 -10.97 -3.10 -6.70
C LEU A 92 -12.41 -3.59 -6.54
N PHE A 93 -13.31 -2.70 -6.15
CA PHE A 93 -14.73 -2.95 -6.06
C PHE A 93 -15.36 -2.91 -7.46
N PRO A 94 -15.81 -4.05 -8.03
CA PRO A 94 -16.24 -4.12 -9.44
C PRO A 94 -17.51 -3.34 -9.73
N HIS A 95 -18.34 -3.10 -8.72
CA HIS A 95 -19.60 -2.35 -8.79
C HIS A 95 -19.41 -0.82 -8.62
N LEU A 96 -18.18 -0.37 -8.36
CA LEU A 96 -17.84 1.05 -8.24
C LEU A 96 -17.00 1.49 -9.46
N ASN A 97 -17.16 2.75 -9.87
CA ASN A 97 -16.29 3.40 -10.83
C ASN A 97 -14.92 3.75 -10.18
N ALA A 98 -13.98 4.29 -10.98
CA ALA A 98 -12.66 4.64 -10.50
C ALA A 98 -12.71 5.66 -9.35
N LEU A 99 -13.49 6.73 -9.51
CA LEU A 99 -13.61 7.77 -8.49
C LEU A 99 -14.17 7.22 -7.17
N ASP A 100 -15.21 6.40 -7.24
CA ASP A 100 -15.84 5.84 -6.05
C ASP A 100 -14.98 4.76 -5.40
N ASN A 101 -14.17 4.01 -6.16
CA ASN A 101 -13.15 3.11 -5.62
C ASN A 101 -12.13 3.88 -4.78
N VAL A 102 -11.61 5.00 -5.29
CA VAL A 102 -10.63 5.82 -4.57
C VAL A 102 -11.26 6.54 -3.38
N ALA A 103 -12.46 7.09 -3.53
CA ALA A 103 -13.18 7.79 -2.46
C ALA A 103 -13.63 6.87 -1.31
N PHE A 104 -13.64 5.54 -1.52
CA PHE A 104 -14.17 4.59 -0.52
C PHE A 104 -13.42 4.67 0.81
N GLY A 105 -12.09 4.66 0.79
CA GLY A 105 -11.26 4.74 2.00
C GLY A 105 -11.42 6.07 2.74
N LEU A 106 -11.57 7.17 2.00
CA LEU A 106 -11.79 8.50 2.55
C LEU A 106 -13.13 8.60 3.29
N ARG A 107 -14.18 8.00 2.70
CA ARG A 107 -15.51 7.94 3.35
C ARG A 107 -15.47 7.14 4.65
N ASN A 108 -14.73 6.04 4.70
CA ASN A 108 -14.53 5.25 5.92
C ASN A 108 -13.78 6.03 7.01
N LYS A 109 -12.88 6.95 6.62
CA LYS A 109 -12.22 7.91 7.52
C LYS A 109 -13.13 9.11 7.89
N LYS A 110 -14.44 9.05 7.57
CA LYS A 110 -15.45 10.09 7.85
C LYS A 110 -15.17 11.43 7.16
N VAL A 111 -14.41 11.46 6.08
CA VAL A 111 -14.26 12.63 5.22
C VAL A 111 -15.61 12.91 4.53
N GLY A 112 -16.06 14.16 4.56
CA GLY A 112 -17.32 14.55 3.95
C GLY A 112 -17.38 14.21 2.45
N LYS A 113 -18.56 13.86 1.93
CA LYS A 113 -18.77 13.33 0.56
C LYS A 113 -18.13 14.18 -0.53
N SER A 114 -18.30 15.50 -0.47
CA SER A 114 -17.71 16.42 -1.46
C SER A 114 -16.19 16.41 -1.39
N ALA A 115 -15.61 16.60 -0.19
CA ALA A 115 -14.17 16.60 0.03
C ALA A 115 -13.52 15.24 -0.35
N ALA A 116 -14.19 14.11 -0.06
CA ALA A 116 -13.71 12.79 -0.45
C ALA A 116 -13.66 12.63 -1.98
N ARG A 117 -14.62 13.20 -2.73
CA ARG A 117 -14.61 13.17 -4.20
C ARG A 117 -13.49 14.03 -4.77
N THR A 118 -13.28 15.23 -4.23
CA THR A 118 -12.18 16.12 -4.66
C THR A 118 -10.83 15.44 -4.44
N GLN A 119 -10.57 14.92 -3.23
CA GLN A 119 -9.31 14.23 -2.92
C GLN A 119 -9.12 12.95 -3.76
N ALA A 120 -10.21 12.22 -4.06
CA ALA A 120 -10.15 11.05 -4.93
C ALA A 120 -9.81 11.44 -6.37
N GLN A 121 -10.32 12.55 -6.86
CA GLN A 121 -10.01 13.06 -8.19
C GLN A 121 -8.53 13.49 -8.26
N GLU A 122 -8.04 14.25 -7.29
CA GLU A 122 -6.62 14.64 -7.18
C GLU A 122 -5.71 13.40 -7.19
N ALA A 123 -6.08 12.34 -6.46
CA ALA A 123 -5.32 11.09 -6.44
C ALA A 123 -5.34 10.36 -7.79
N LEU A 124 -6.44 10.41 -8.55
CA LEU A 124 -6.52 9.85 -9.91
C LEU A 124 -5.70 10.68 -10.92
N GLU A 125 -5.69 12.00 -10.79
CA GLU A 125 -4.84 12.88 -11.58
C GLU A 125 -3.35 12.59 -11.36
N LEU A 126 -2.95 12.36 -10.09
CA LEU A 126 -1.58 12.02 -9.71
C LEU A 126 -1.06 10.76 -10.44
N VAL A 127 -1.93 9.79 -10.70
CA VAL A 127 -1.59 8.54 -11.41
C VAL A 127 -1.96 8.57 -12.90
N GLY A 128 -2.24 9.76 -13.47
CA GLY A 128 -2.50 9.94 -14.91
C GLY A 128 -3.85 9.36 -15.37
N LEU A 129 -4.88 9.37 -14.51
CA LEU A 129 -6.20 8.83 -14.79
C LEU A 129 -7.33 9.88 -14.66
N ALA A 130 -7.02 11.17 -14.82
CA ALA A 130 -7.98 12.28 -14.71
C ALA A 130 -9.25 12.07 -15.59
N ASP A 131 -9.06 11.58 -16.82
CA ASP A 131 -10.15 11.37 -17.79
C ASP A 131 -10.88 10.03 -17.62
N GLN A 132 -10.49 9.22 -16.63
CA GLN A 132 -11.03 7.86 -16.45
C GLN A 132 -11.92 7.73 -15.20
N VAL A 133 -12.23 8.82 -14.51
CA VAL A 133 -12.93 8.87 -13.22
C VAL A 133 -14.27 8.13 -13.18
N GLY A 134 -15.01 8.16 -14.31
CA GLY A 134 -16.33 7.53 -14.44
C GLY A 134 -16.30 6.05 -14.86
N LYS A 135 -15.14 5.51 -15.28
CA LYS A 135 -15.07 4.13 -15.77
C LYS A 135 -15.16 3.11 -14.63
N TYR A 136 -15.86 2.02 -14.90
CA TYR A 136 -15.92 0.84 -14.04
C TYR A 136 -14.71 -0.07 -14.28
N VAL A 137 -14.42 -0.92 -13.29
CA VAL A 137 -13.24 -1.83 -13.31
C VAL A 137 -13.18 -2.68 -14.58
N HIS A 138 -14.31 -3.22 -15.05
CA HIS A 138 -14.38 -4.06 -16.24
C HIS A 138 -14.14 -3.30 -17.58
N GLN A 139 -14.15 -1.97 -17.55
CA GLN A 139 -13.87 -1.10 -18.70
C GLN A 139 -12.42 -0.64 -18.77
N MET A 140 -11.58 -1.12 -17.83
CA MET A 140 -10.20 -0.69 -17.66
C MET A 140 -9.21 -1.79 -18.00
N SER A 141 -8.07 -1.42 -18.60
CA SER A 141 -6.93 -2.33 -18.73
C SER A 141 -6.33 -2.68 -17.36
N GLY A 142 -5.58 -3.79 -17.28
CA GLY A 142 -4.90 -4.18 -16.03
C GLY A 142 -4.01 -3.06 -15.46
N GLY A 143 -3.27 -2.35 -16.31
CA GLY A 143 -2.45 -1.21 -15.87
C GLY A 143 -3.28 -0.01 -15.37
N GLN A 144 -4.48 0.23 -15.94
CA GLN A 144 -5.39 1.25 -15.42
C GLN A 144 -5.98 0.85 -14.07
N GLN A 145 -6.40 -0.42 -13.92
CA GLN A 145 -6.89 -0.97 -12.65
C GLN A 145 -5.84 -0.86 -11.55
N GLN A 146 -4.60 -1.17 -11.87
CA GLN A 146 -3.49 -1.03 -10.94
C GLN A 146 -3.27 0.42 -10.49
N ARG A 147 -3.29 1.38 -11.42
CA ARG A 147 -3.18 2.80 -11.09
C ARG A 147 -4.36 3.29 -10.24
N VAL A 148 -5.57 2.80 -10.47
CA VAL A 148 -6.72 3.07 -9.58
C VAL A 148 -6.48 2.51 -8.18
N ALA A 149 -5.93 1.30 -8.04
CA ALA A 149 -5.60 0.72 -6.74
C ALA A 149 -4.51 1.52 -6.01
N LEU A 150 -3.50 2.00 -6.75
CA LEU A 150 -2.47 2.89 -6.21
C LEU A 150 -3.07 4.23 -5.77
N ALA A 151 -3.90 4.88 -6.59
CA ALA A 151 -4.60 6.12 -6.24
C ALA A 151 -5.45 5.95 -4.97
N ARG A 152 -6.18 4.82 -4.85
CA ARG A 152 -6.96 4.48 -3.66
C ARG A 152 -6.10 4.38 -2.41
N ALA A 153 -4.92 3.78 -2.52
CA ALA A 153 -3.98 3.65 -1.41
C ALA A 153 -3.38 5.02 -1.02
N LEU A 154 -3.05 5.87 -1.98
CA LEU A 154 -2.46 7.19 -1.76
C LEU A 154 -3.46 8.22 -1.23
N ALA A 155 -4.72 8.16 -1.67
CA ALA A 155 -5.76 9.13 -1.29
C ALA A 155 -5.94 9.26 0.23
N VAL A 156 -5.74 8.18 0.97
CA VAL A 156 -5.86 8.17 2.44
C VAL A 156 -4.63 8.72 3.16
N LYS A 157 -3.60 9.16 2.43
CA LYS A 157 -2.33 9.71 2.92
C LYS A 157 -1.70 8.81 4.00
N PRO A 158 -1.30 7.59 3.65
CA PRO A 158 -0.71 6.65 4.60
C PRO A 158 0.70 7.10 4.99
N GLN A 159 1.20 6.68 6.16
CA GLN A 159 2.61 6.82 6.54
C GLN A 159 3.49 5.77 5.85
N VAL A 160 2.95 4.58 5.62
CA VAL A 160 3.63 3.45 4.98
C VAL A 160 2.76 2.90 3.86
N LEU A 161 3.34 2.74 2.67
CA LEU A 161 2.70 2.11 1.52
C LEU A 161 3.33 0.75 1.27
N LEU A 162 2.50 -0.29 1.32
CA LEU A 162 2.89 -1.68 1.09
C LEU A 162 2.42 -2.14 -0.29
N LEU A 163 3.33 -2.71 -1.08
CA LEU A 163 3.05 -3.14 -2.44
C LEU A 163 3.33 -4.65 -2.57
N ASP A 164 2.29 -5.47 -2.70
CA ASP A 164 2.40 -6.94 -2.86
C ASP A 164 2.42 -7.29 -4.34
N GLU A 165 3.60 -7.51 -4.91
CA GLU A 165 3.85 -7.80 -6.32
C GLU A 165 3.14 -6.86 -7.31
N PRO A 166 3.23 -5.53 -7.13
CA PRO A 166 2.42 -4.57 -7.89
C PRO A 166 2.71 -4.58 -9.39
N LEU A 167 3.81 -5.18 -9.83
CA LEU A 167 4.29 -5.14 -11.21
C LEU A 167 4.21 -6.49 -11.94
N SER A 168 3.72 -7.55 -11.28
CA SER A 168 3.79 -8.92 -11.80
C SER A 168 2.95 -9.15 -13.06
N ALA A 169 1.80 -8.48 -13.17
CA ALA A 169 0.84 -8.66 -14.27
C ALA A 169 1.04 -7.67 -15.45
N LEU A 170 2.11 -6.87 -15.44
CA LEU A 170 2.33 -5.83 -16.44
C LEU A 170 3.39 -6.22 -17.46
N ASP A 171 3.24 -5.72 -18.69
CA ASP A 171 4.29 -5.77 -19.70
C ASP A 171 5.52 -4.93 -19.29
N ALA A 172 6.67 -5.18 -19.94
CA ALA A 172 7.95 -4.58 -19.56
C ALA A 172 7.94 -3.06 -19.65
N LYS A 173 7.26 -2.47 -20.64
CA LYS A 173 7.20 -1.02 -20.86
C LYS A 173 6.37 -0.33 -19.77
N VAL A 174 5.19 -0.86 -19.49
CA VAL A 174 4.29 -0.34 -18.44
C VAL A 174 4.93 -0.48 -17.07
N ARG A 175 5.68 -1.57 -16.84
CA ARG A 175 6.41 -1.80 -15.58
C ARG A 175 7.47 -0.74 -15.32
N VAL A 176 8.25 -0.34 -16.34
CA VAL A 176 9.25 0.73 -16.21
C VAL A 176 8.57 2.06 -15.88
N GLN A 177 7.54 2.43 -16.65
CA GLN A 177 6.81 3.68 -16.43
C GLN A 177 6.21 3.76 -15.01
N LEU A 178 5.56 2.69 -14.56
CA LEU A 178 4.95 2.67 -13.22
C LEU A 178 5.99 2.72 -12.10
N ARG A 179 7.16 2.11 -12.28
CA ARG A 179 8.26 2.20 -11.31
C ARG A 179 8.74 3.64 -11.15
N GLU A 180 8.91 4.37 -12.25
CA GLU A 180 9.29 5.78 -12.23
C GLU A 180 8.21 6.64 -11.58
N GLU A 181 6.94 6.34 -11.86
CA GLU A 181 5.79 7.03 -11.28
C GLU A 181 5.68 6.81 -9.76
N ILE A 182 5.82 5.56 -9.29
CA ILE A 182 5.89 5.23 -7.87
C ILE A 182 7.06 5.97 -7.20
N ARG A 183 8.23 5.99 -7.84
CA ARG A 183 9.40 6.69 -7.30
C ARG A 183 9.17 8.20 -7.19
N ARG A 184 8.57 8.82 -8.20
CA ARG A 184 8.22 10.25 -8.17
C ARG A 184 7.26 10.55 -7.03
N ILE A 185 6.17 9.76 -6.91
CA ILE A 185 5.18 9.90 -5.85
C ILE A 185 5.82 9.73 -4.47
N GLN A 186 6.74 8.80 -4.31
CA GLN A 186 7.47 8.58 -3.07
C GLN A 186 8.28 9.82 -2.67
N LEU A 187 9.00 10.41 -3.63
CA LEU A 187 9.81 11.62 -3.37
C LEU A 187 8.92 12.81 -3.02
N ASP A 188 7.80 12.98 -3.72
CA ASP A 188 6.86 14.10 -3.51
C ASP A 188 6.14 14.00 -2.17
N LEU A 189 5.85 12.79 -1.71
CA LEU A 189 5.06 12.54 -0.49
C LEU A 189 5.92 12.09 0.71
N SER A 190 7.22 11.86 0.54
CA SER A 190 8.14 11.36 1.58
C SER A 190 7.65 10.05 2.24
N LEU A 191 7.04 9.16 1.46
CA LEU A 191 6.49 7.89 1.93
C LEU A 191 7.55 6.81 2.06
N ILE A 192 7.35 5.87 3.01
CA ILE A 192 8.06 4.59 3.03
C ILE A 192 7.35 3.63 2.08
N HIS A 193 8.12 2.94 1.24
CA HIS A 193 7.63 1.87 0.38
C HIS A 193 8.32 0.55 0.72
N ILE A 194 7.54 -0.50 0.85
CA ILE A 194 8.02 -1.88 1.01
C ILE A 194 7.32 -2.78 -0.01
#